data_86949127a2c47c25e6ea1aee5f6ab98c
#
_entry.id   86949127a2c47c25e6ea1aee5f6ab98c
#
_cell.length_a   1.000
_cell.length_b   1.000
_cell.length_c   1.000
_cell.angle_alpha   90.00
_cell.angle_beta   90.00
_cell.angle_gamma   90.00
#
_symmetry.space_group_name_H-M   'P 1'
#
loop_
_entity.id
_entity.type
_entity.pdbx_description
1 polymer ?
#
loop_
_entity_poly.entity_id
_entity_poly.type
_entity_poly.pdbx_seq_one_letter_code
_entity_poly.pdbx_strand_id
1 'polypeptide(L)'
;NINVYNPGSAFETEIVMNKILNSNNPSFVRLAKVPKGDFGKHNIKNQENGGVVIKEGKDLIVFSSGNILDKVFQSANELESQGYSIKVVSIYGLKPIYEDFIINNIVSKKILIVEEHSKIGGIGSIISEIIVDRKINTLCINKLSLTDSVHDQIGTHDYLLSINNLDVKNIKSNMVKTINNEN
;
A
#
# COMPACT_ATOMS: atom_id res chain seq x y z
N ASN A 1 -11.73 -7.95 -19.15
CA ASN A 1 -10.36 -8.26 -19.59
C ASN A 1 -9.52 -6.99 -19.77
N ILE A 2 -9.27 -6.24 -18.70
CA ILE A 2 -8.38 -5.08 -18.66
C ILE A 2 -7.44 -5.22 -17.48
N ASN A 3 -6.17 -4.95 -17.66
CA ASN A 3 -5.21 -4.88 -16.57
C ASN A 3 -5.37 -3.54 -15.82
N VAL A 4 -5.16 -3.53 -14.50
CA VAL A 4 -5.28 -2.32 -13.68
C VAL A 4 -4.03 -2.15 -12.84
N TYR A 5 -3.42 -0.96 -12.93
CA TYR A 5 -2.20 -0.62 -12.22
C TYR A 5 -2.34 0.72 -11.48
N ASN A 6 -1.75 0.80 -10.28
CA ASN A 6 -1.71 2.01 -9.46
C ASN A 6 -0.31 2.20 -8.84
N PRO A 7 0.70 2.58 -9.65
CA PRO A 7 2.05 2.80 -9.15
C PRO A 7 2.14 3.98 -8.18
N GLY A 8 2.94 3.85 -7.14
CA GLY A 8 3.17 4.87 -6.10
C GLY A 8 4.48 5.65 -6.25
N SER A 9 5.33 5.29 -7.22
CA SER A 9 6.61 5.94 -7.47
C SER A 9 6.94 6.02 -8.96
N ALA A 10 7.91 6.86 -9.33
CA ALA A 10 8.41 6.93 -10.70
C ALA A 10 9.01 5.59 -11.15
N PHE A 11 9.72 4.92 -10.24
CA PHE A 11 10.29 3.59 -10.48
C PHE A 11 9.20 2.53 -10.77
N GLU A 12 8.14 2.46 -9.97
CA GLU A 12 7.03 1.55 -10.24
C GLU A 12 6.31 1.90 -11.55
N THR A 13 6.21 3.19 -11.87
CA THR A 13 5.63 3.64 -13.15
C THR A 13 6.44 3.12 -14.32
N GLU A 14 7.77 3.15 -14.26
CA GLU A 14 8.66 2.60 -15.30
C GLU A 14 8.44 1.08 -15.47
N ILE A 15 8.36 0.33 -14.37
CA ILE A 15 8.06 -1.11 -14.41
C ILE A 15 6.71 -1.37 -15.09
N VAL A 16 5.67 -0.66 -14.67
CA VAL A 16 4.31 -0.80 -15.21
C VAL A 16 4.28 -0.46 -16.70
N MET A 17 4.92 0.63 -17.11
CA MET A 17 4.96 1.02 -18.54
C MET A 17 5.69 -0.01 -19.39
N ASN A 18 6.83 -0.53 -18.94
CA ASN A 18 7.53 -1.59 -19.65
C ASN A 18 6.67 -2.87 -19.75
N LYS A 19 5.93 -3.22 -18.70
CA LYS A 19 5.01 -4.37 -18.71
C LYS A 19 3.86 -4.18 -19.70
N ILE A 20 3.28 -2.99 -19.77
CA ILE A 20 2.18 -2.67 -20.69
C ILE A 20 2.64 -2.69 -22.14
N LEU A 21 3.80 -2.11 -22.44
CA LEU A 21 4.36 -2.08 -23.79
C LEU A 21 4.67 -3.48 -24.34
N ASN A 22 4.93 -4.44 -23.47
CA ASN A 22 5.15 -5.85 -23.83
C ASN A 22 3.90 -6.73 -23.68
N SER A 23 2.73 -6.15 -23.43
CA SER A 23 1.46 -6.86 -23.26
C SER A 23 0.50 -6.59 -24.40
N ASN A 24 -0.24 -7.61 -24.83
CA ASN A 24 -1.34 -7.46 -25.80
C ASN A 24 -2.69 -7.13 -25.12
N ASN A 25 -2.74 -7.05 -23.79
CA ASN A 25 -3.97 -6.76 -23.06
C ASN A 25 -4.16 -5.25 -22.87
N PRO A 26 -5.39 -4.74 -23.02
CA PRO A 26 -5.69 -3.36 -22.64
C PRO A 26 -5.38 -3.13 -21.17
N SER A 27 -4.88 -1.94 -20.85
CA SER A 27 -4.44 -1.62 -19.48
C SER A 27 -4.92 -0.24 -19.06
N PHE A 28 -5.34 -0.13 -17.81
CA PHE A 28 -5.63 1.12 -17.13
C PHE A 28 -4.53 1.40 -16.10
N VAL A 29 -3.97 2.61 -16.12
CA VAL A 29 -2.95 3.05 -15.16
C VAL A 29 -3.44 4.31 -14.46
N ARG A 30 -3.55 4.27 -13.14
CA ARG A 30 -3.81 5.46 -12.34
C ARG A 30 -2.49 6.10 -11.95
N LEU A 31 -2.18 7.26 -12.50
CA LEU A 31 -0.99 8.03 -12.17
C LEU A 31 -1.32 9.19 -11.23
N ALA A 32 -0.43 9.45 -10.28
CA ALA A 32 -0.51 10.64 -9.45
C ALA A 32 -0.09 11.90 -10.22
N LYS A 33 -0.74 13.03 -9.92
CA LYS A 33 -0.41 14.33 -10.55
C LYS A 33 1.02 14.80 -10.22
N VAL A 34 1.51 14.49 -9.03
CA VAL A 34 2.86 14.83 -8.57
C VAL A 34 3.54 13.54 -8.13
N PRO A 35 4.59 13.09 -8.80
CA PRO A 35 5.37 11.95 -8.35
C PRO A 35 6.04 12.31 -7.02
N LYS A 36 5.82 11.50 -6.01
CA LYS A 36 6.48 11.65 -4.71
C LYS A 36 7.44 10.48 -4.51
N GLY A 37 8.67 10.81 -4.11
CA GLY A 37 9.66 9.85 -3.68
C GLY A 37 10.22 8.92 -4.77
N ASP A 38 11.49 8.68 -4.70
CA ASP A 38 12.20 7.67 -5.50
C ASP A 38 12.61 6.49 -4.59
N PHE A 39 11.66 6.06 -3.76
CA PHE A 39 11.86 4.92 -2.89
C PHE A 39 11.71 3.63 -3.70
N GLY A 40 12.55 2.67 -3.43
CA GLY A 40 12.51 1.34 -4.05
C GLY A 40 13.56 1.06 -5.10
N LYS A 41 14.34 2.04 -5.58
CA LYS A 41 15.44 1.78 -6.52
C LYS A 41 16.52 0.83 -5.99
N HIS A 42 16.68 0.71 -4.67
CA HIS A 42 17.79 -0.01 -4.07
C HIS A 42 17.46 -1.43 -3.56
N ASN A 43 16.19 -1.82 -3.51
CA ASN A 43 15.75 -3.11 -2.94
C ASN A 43 14.96 -3.98 -3.92
N ILE A 44 15.39 -4.02 -5.18
CA ILE A 44 14.63 -4.64 -6.26
C ILE A 44 14.83 -6.17 -6.26
N LYS A 45 14.17 -6.85 -5.38
CA LYS A 45 13.93 -8.29 -5.51
C LYS A 45 12.45 -8.51 -5.82
N ASN A 46 12.16 -9.14 -6.98
CA ASN A 46 10.81 -9.55 -7.43
C ASN A 46 9.88 -8.45 -7.98
N GLN A 47 10.32 -7.70 -8.99
CA GLN A 47 9.52 -6.68 -9.71
C GLN A 47 8.39 -7.23 -10.58
N GLU A 48 8.42 -8.52 -10.91
CA GLU A 48 7.51 -9.10 -11.91
C GLU A 48 6.11 -9.40 -11.38
N ASN A 49 5.92 -9.38 -10.06
CA ASN A 49 4.76 -9.94 -9.37
C ASN A 49 3.76 -8.89 -8.85
N GLY A 50 3.59 -7.80 -9.55
CA GLY A 50 2.54 -6.80 -9.24
C GLY A 50 2.78 -5.95 -8.00
N GLY A 51 3.94 -6.08 -7.34
CA GLY A 51 4.31 -5.31 -6.15
C GLY A 51 5.82 -5.23 -5.91
N VAL A 52 6.22 -4.42 -4.95
CA VAL A 52 7.63 -4.22 -4.53
C VAL A 52 7.70 -4.13 -3.01
N VAL A 53 8.69 -4.79 -2.42
CA VAL A 53 9.06 -4.55 -1.01
C VAL A 53 9.89 -3.28 -0.93
N ILE A 54 9.34 -2.23 -0.34
CA ILE A 54 9.97 -0.92 -0.20
C ILE A 54 10.89 -0.88 1.02
N LYS A 55 10.49 -1.55 2.09
CA LYS A 55 11.23 -1.61 3.34
C LYS A 55 11.01 -2.97 4.00
N GLU A 56 12.06 -3.58 4.50
CA GLU A 56 11.97 -4.81 5.29
C GLU A 56 11.68 -4.51 6.76
N GLY A 57 11.01 -5.45 7.44
CA GLY A 57 10.64 -5.34 8.84
C GLY A 57 9.93 -6.60 9.34
N LYS A 58 9.71 -6.70 10.66
CA LYS A 58 9.17 -7.92 11.29
C LYS A 58 8.00 -7.70 12.26
N ASP A 59 7.83 -6.49 12.82
CA ASP A 59 6.82 -6.24 13.86
C ASP A 59 5.43 -5.99 13.25
N LEU A 60 5.37 -5.34 12.08
CA LEU A 60 4.17 -5.00 11.35
C LEU A 60 4.44 -5.09 9.85
N ILE A 61 3.44 -5.53 9.10
CA ILE A 61 3.43 -5.40 7.65
C ILE A 61 2.43 -4.33 7.26
N VAL A 62 2.87 -3.41 6.41
CA VAL A 62 2.01 -2.39 5.83
C VAL A 62 1.94 -2.62 4.32
N PHE A 63 0.74 -2.95 3.83
CA PHE A 63 0.44 -2.96 2.41
C PHE A 63 -0.12 -1.60 1.99
N SER A 64 0.34 -1.09 0.87
CA SER A 64 -0.13 0.19 0.33
C SER A 64 -0.10 0.18 -1.20
N SER A 65 -0.80 1.13 -1.83
CA SER A 65 -0.85 1.27 -3.29
C SER A 65 -0.97 2.74 -3.68
N GLY A 66 -0.26 3.12 -4.76
CA GLY A 66 -0.36 4.45 -5.31
C GLY A 66 0.30 5.54 -4.45
N ASN A 67 -0.15 6.78 -4.62
CA ASN A 67 0.53 7.97 -4.11
C ASN A 67 0.67 8.06 -2.58
N ILE A 68 -0.20 7.39 -1.82
CA ILE A 68 -0.14 7.35 -0.35
C ILE A 68 1.11 6.63 0.17
N LEU A 69 1.77 5.84 -0.68
CA LEU A 69 2.97 5.08 -0.33
C LEU A 69 4.10 5.97 0.23
N ASP A 70 4.24 7.20 -0.26
CA ASP A 70 5.19 8.18 0.26
C ASP A 70 4.98 8.47 1.75
N LYS A 71 3.72 8.71 2.15
CA LYS A 71 3.35 8.95 3.55
C LYS A 71 3.58 7.71 4.42
N VAL A 72 3.27 6.52 3.87
CA VAL A 72 3.52 5.24 4.56
C VAL A 72 5.01 5.02 4.79
N PHE A 73 5.84 5.24 3.76
CA PHE A 73 7.28 5.08 3.86
C PHE A 73 7.91 6.06 4.85
N GLN A 74 7.51 7.33 4.80
CA GLN A 74 7.93 8.34 5.78
C GLN A 74 7.55 7.92 7.21
N SER A 75 6.30 7.47 7.41
CA SER A 75 5.80 7.02 8.72
C SER A 75 6.61 5.85 9.28
N ALA A 76 6.94 4.87 8.42
CA ALA A 76 7.73 3.71 8.82
C ALA A 76 9.18 4.09 9.20
N ASN A 77 9.79 5.03 8.47
CA ASN A 77 11.15 5.51 8.78
C ASN A 77 11.20 6.29 10.11
N GLU A 78 10.19 7.13 10.37
CA GLU A 78 10.11 7.84 11.65
C GLU A 78 9.92 6.88 12.83
N LEU A 79 9.18 5.80 12.68
CA LEU A 79 8.99 4.79 13.72
C LEU A 79 10.22 3.88 13.89
N GLU A 80 11.01 3.67 12.84
CA GLU A 80 12.26 2.91 12.97
C GLU A 80 13.24 3.59 13.93
N SER A 81 13.32 4.91 13.91
CA SER A 81 14.13 5.68 14.88
C SER A 81 13.68 5.48 16.34
N GLN A 82 12.45 4.99 16.54
CA GLN A 82 11.87 4.65 17.85
C GLN A 82 11.95 3.15 18.17
N GLY A 83 12.64 2.35 17.36
CA GLY A 83 12.89 0.94 17.57
C GLY A 83 11.86 -0.02 16.97
N TYR A 84 10.87 0.47 16.20
CA TYR A 84 9.90 -0.38 15.50
C TYR A 84 10.45 -0.89 14.17
N SER A 85 10.18 -2.15 13.85
CA SER A 85 10.61 -2.81 12.62
C SER A 85 9.41 -3.04 11.69
N ILE A 86 9.19 -2.13 10.74
CA ILE A 86 8.00 -2.10 9.89
C ILE A 86 8.36 -2.49 8.47
N LYS A 87 7.72 -3.54 7.95
CA LYS A 87 7.79 -3.93 6.56
C LYS A 87 6.78 -3.12 5.75
N VAL A 88 7.24 -2.49 4.66
CA VAL A 88 6.38 -1.74 3.73
C VAL A 88 6.39 -2.42 2.37
N VAL A 89 5.22 -2.81 1.91
CA VAL A 89 5.00 -3.50 0.63
C VAL A 89 4.06 -2.67 -0.23
N SER A 90 4.52 -2.28 -1.40
CA SER A 90 3.70 -1.64 -2.42
C SER A 90 3.05 -2.67 -3.31
N ILE A 91 1.75 -2.52 -3.56
CA ILE A 91 0.96 -3.30 -4.52
C ILE A 91 0.57 -2.37 -5.66
N TYR A 92 1.29 -2.41 -6.76
CA TYR A 92 0.98 -1.58 -7.93
C TYR A 92 0.14 -2.32 -8.99
N GLY A 93 0.14 -3.66 -9.01
CA GLY A 93 -0.68 -4.49 -9.88
C GLY A 93 -1.96 -4.92 -9.19
N LEU A 94 -3.09 -4.30 -9.57
CA LEU A 94 -4.39 -4.54 -8.93
C LEU A 94 -5.23 -5.57 -9.67
N LYS A 95 -5.01 -5.70 -10.99
CA LYS A 95 -5.67 -6.70 -11.83
C LYS A 95 -4.78 -7.06 -13.03
N PRO A 96 -4.39 -8.35 -13.16
CA PRO A 96 -4.61 -9.41 -12.17
C PRO A 96 -3.92 -9.12 -10.86
N ILE A 97 -4.50 -9.63 -9.76
CA ILE A 97 -3.83 -9.61 -8.46
C ILE A 97 -2.84 -10.77 -8.37
N TYR A 98 -1.69 -10.53 -7.77
CA TYR A 98 -0.64 -11.53 -7.61
C TYR A 98 -0.65 -12.04 -6.15
N GLU A 99 -1.56 -12.98 -5.87
CA GLU A 99 -1.79 -13.49 -4.51
C GLU A 99 -0.53 -14.04 -3.86
N ASP A 100 0.27 -14.82 -4.61
CA ASP A 100 1.51 -15.41 -4.07
C ASP A 100 2.51 -14.33 -3.61
N PHE A 101 2.58 -13.20 -4.32
CA PHE A 101 3.40 -12.07 -3.88
C PHE A 101 2.92 -11.51 -2.54
N ILE A 102 1.62 -11.35 -2.37
CA ILE A 102 1.03 -10.86 -1.11
C ILE A 102 1.30 -11.85 0.01
N ILE A 103 0.98 -13.13 -0.20
CA ILE A 103 1.13 -14.19 0.80
C ILE A 103 2.58 -14.36 1.25
N ASN A 104 3.53 -14.40 0.31
CA ASN A 104 4.96 -14.56 0.60
C ASN A 104 5.55 -13.36 1.36
N ASN A 105 4.87 -12.22 1.35
CA ASN A 105 5.29 -11.05 2.10
C ASN A 105 4.65 -10.93 3.49
N ILE A 106 3.69 -11.81 3.84
CA ILE A 106 3.09 -11.85 5.18
C ILE A 106 4.05 -12.54 6.16
N VAL A 107 4.98 -11.78 6.72
CA VAL A 107 5.99 -12.25 7.68
C VAL A 107 5.61 -11.96 9.14
N SER A 108 4.54 -11.21 9.38
CA SER A 108 3.99 -10.89 10.70
C SER A 108 2.49 -11.19 10.72
N LYS A 109 1.96 -11.52 11.91
CA LYS A 109 0.51 -11.69 12.12
C LYS A 109 -0.25 -10.38 12.23
N LYS A 110 0.45 -9.24 12.23
CA LYS A 110 -0.11 -7.89 12.33
C LYS A 110 0.01 -7.21 10.99
N ILE A 111 -1.12 -6.82 10.42
CA ILE A 111 -1.23 -6.25 9.09
C ILE A 111 -1.97 -4.93 9.16
N LEU A 112 -1.40 -3.88 8.57
CA LEU A 112 -2.08 -2.63 8.32
C LEU A 112 -2.16 -2.43 6.80
N ILE A 113 -3.31 -2.06 6.30
CA ILE A 113 -3.50 -1.69 4.90
C ILE A 113 -3.79 -0.20 4.85
N VAL A 114 -2.99 0.55 4.08
CA VAL A 114 -3.16 2.00 3.91
C VAL A 114 -3.40 2.31 2.45
N GLU A 115 -4.56 2.91 2.16
CA GLU A 115 -4.95 3.20 0.78
C GLU A 115 -5.72 4.53 0.67
N GLU A 116 -5.44 5.28 -0.38
CA GLU A 116 -6.21 6.46 -0.78
C GLU A 116 -7.38 6.02 -1.69
N HIS A 117 -8.26 5.22 -1.11
CA HIS A 117 -9.43 4.63 -1.75
C HIS A 117 -10.54 4.46 -0.71
N SER A 118 -11.79 4.30 -1.15
CA SER A 118 -12.89 3.90 -0.28
C SER A 118 -12.56 2.59 0.45
N LYS A 119 -13.05 2.46 1.68
CA LYS A 119 -12.87 1.26 2.52
C LYS A 119 -13.36 -0.04 1.87
N ILE A 120 -14.28 0.08 0.91
CA ILE A 120 -14.90 -1.04 0.20
C ILE A 120 -14.37 -1.09 -1.22
N GLY A 121 -13.96 -2.28 -1.67
CA GLY A 121 -13.51 -2.52 -3.05
C GLY A 121 -12.08 -2.11 -3.37
N GLY A 122 -11.31 -1.57 -2.40
CA GLY A 122 -9.89 -1.27 -2.55
C GLY A 122 -8.97 -2.47 -2.24
N ILE A 123 -7.67 -2.23 -2.16
CA ILE A 123 -6.67 -3.28 -1.84
C ILE A 123 -6.93 -3.92 -0.49
N GLY A 124 -7.49 -3.16 0.46
CA GLY A 124 -7.85 -3.67 1.76
C GLY A 124 -8.93 -4.76 1.71
N SER A 125 -9.88 -4.67 0.77
CA SER A 125 -10.87 -5.73 0.54
C SER A 125 -10.21 -6.95 -0.09
N ILE A 126 -9.41 -6.75 -1.14
CA ILE A 126 -8.70 -7.83 -1.85
C ILE A 126 -7.79 -8.62 -0.91
N ILE A 127 -6.95 -7.94 -0.11
CA ILE A 127 -6.05 -8.60 0.83
C ILE A 127 -6.83 -9.35 1.92
N SER A 128 -7.95 -8.79 2.41
CA SER A 128 -8.80 -9.48 3.39
C SER A 128 -9.42 -10.76 2.82
N GLU A 129 -9.89 -10.74 1.57
CA GLU A 129 -10.41 -11.93 0.86
C GLU A 129 -9.31 -12.99 0.72
N ILE A 130 -8.11 -12.63 0.26
CA ILE A 130 -6.97 -13.55 0.16
C ILE A 130 -6.65 -14.20 1.51
N ILE A 131 -6.62 -13.41 2.59
CA ILE A 131 -6.32 -13.92 3.93
C ILE A 131 -7.36 -14.95 4.38
N VAL A 132 -8.65 -14.68 4.12
CA VAL A 132 -9.75 -15.59 4.47
C VAL A 132 -9.70 -16.85 3.61
N ASP A 133 -9.60 -16.72 2.29
CA ASP A 133 -9.62 -17.84 1.36
C ASP A 133 -8.42 -18.77 1.54
N ARG A 134 -7.25 -18.20 1.80
CA ARG A 134 -6.01 -18.96 2.05
C ARG A 134 -5.84 -19.37 3.51
N LYS A 135 -6.80 -19.05 4.39
CA LYS A 135 -6.79 -19.39 5.84
C LYS A 135 -5.50 -18.95 6.54
N ILE A 136 -5.02 -17.75 6.20
CA ILE A 136 -3.79 -17.21 6.77
C ILE A 136 -4.05 -16.80 8.22
N ASN A 137 -3.26 -17.34 9.15
CA ASN A 137 -3.39 -17.03 10.57
C ASN A 137 -2.85 -15.63 10.88
N THR A 138 -3.74 -14.68 11.08
CA THR A 138 -3.43 -13.30 11.46
C THR A 138 -3.95 -13.00 12.87
N LEU A 139 -3.26 -12.09 13.58
CA LEU A 139 -3.69 -11.60 14.90
C LEU A 139 -4.55 -10.35 14.75
N CYS A 140 -4.17 -9.46 13.84
CA CYS A 140 -4.83 -8.18 13.62
C CYS A 140 -4.69 -7.76 12.15
N ILE A 141 -5.81 -7.31 11.56
CA ILE A 141 -5.85 -6.70 10.24
C ILE A 141 -6.59 -5.38 10.36
N ASN A 142 -5.87 -4.28 10.24
CA ASN A 142 -6.45 -2.94 10.25
C ASN A 142 -6.40 -2.31 8.86
N LYS A 143 -7.41 -1.49 8.55
CA LYS A 143 -7.52 -0.75 7.30
C LYS A 143 -7.62 0.74 7.58
N LEU A 144 -6.74 1.52 7.01
CA LEU A 144 -6.76 2.97 7.01
C LEU A 144 -7.02 3.44 5.57
N SER A 145 -8.21 3.96 5.34
CA SER A 145 -8.75 4.29 4.01
C SER A 145 -9.69 5.47 4.10
N LEU A 146 -10.11 6.00 2.97
CA LEU A 146 -11.14 7.04 2.91
C LEU A 146 -12.49 6.47 3.39
N THR A 147 -13.27 7.32 4.03
CA THR A 147 -14.68 7.03 4.32
C THR A 147 -15.50 7.02 3.04
N ASP A 148 -16.54 6.17 3.00
CA ASP A 148 -17.49 6.15 1.89
C ASP A 148 -18.52 7.29 2.06
N SER A 149 -18.06 8.51 1.86
CA SER A 149 -18.85 9.72 2.00
C SER A 149 -18.49 10.73 0.91
N VAL A 150 -19.44 11.61 0.59
CA VAL A 150 -19.17 12.74 -0.31
C VAL A 150 -18.27 13.73 0.43
N HIS A 151 -17.10 14.00 -0.15
CA HIS A 151 -16.19 15.03 0.36
C HIS A 151 -16.57 16.38 -0.25
N ASP A 152 -17.09 17.27 0.56
CA ASP A 152 -17.45 18.65 0.20
C ASP A 152 -16.31 19.65 0.41
N GLN A 153 -15.21 19.19 0.97
CA GLN A 153 -14.03 20.03 1.23
C GLN A 153 -13.15 20.16 -0.01
N ILE A 154 -12.68 21.37 -0.27
CA ILE A 154 -11.75 21.71 -1.36
C ILE A 154 -10.44 22.14 -0.73
N GLY A 155 -9.32 21.63 -1.27
CA GLY A 155 -8.00 21.96 -0.75
C GLY A 155 -6.85 21.29 -1.48
N THR A 156 -5.66 21.45 -0.97
CA THR A 156 -4.48 20.73 -1.45
C THR A 156 -4.60 19.23 -1.13
N HIS A 157 -3.89 18.38 -1.86
CA HIS A 157 -3.88 16.94 -1.60
C HIS A 157 -3.48 16.62 -0.15
N ASP A 158 -2.43 17.28 0.37
CA ASP A 158 -2.00 17.06 1.76
C ASP A 158 -3.06 17.49 2.79
N TYR A 159 -3.79 18.59 2.53
CA TYR A 159 -4.93 18.99 3.36
C TYR A 159 -6.04 17.93 3.34
N LEU A 160 -6.41 17.46 2.15
CA LEU A 160 -7.46 16.43 2.01
C LEU A 160 -7.04 15.10 2.68
N LEU A 161 -5.77 14.72 2.59
CA LEU A 161 -5.26 13.56 3.33
C LEU A 161 -5.36 13.77 4.85
N SER A 162 -5.03 14.98 5.34
CA SER A 162 -5.05 15.27 6.79
C SER A 162 -6.46 15.18 7.40
N ILE A 163 -7.47 15.73 6.74
CA ILE A 163 -8.87 15.67 7.21
C ILE A 163 -9.45 14.25 7.14
N ASN A 164 -8.86 13.38 6.31
CA ASN A 164 -9.23 11.96 6.20
C ASN A 164 -8.33 11.05 7.05
N ASN A 165 -7.51 11.59 7.95
CA ASN A 165 -6.58 10.84 8.81
C ASN A 165 -5.53 10.01 8.05
N LEU A 166 -5.20 10.41 6.83
CA LEU A 166 -4.21 9.78 5.96
C LEU A 166 -2.88 10.55 5.93
N ASP A 167 -2.64 11.45 6.86
CA ASP A 167 -1.35 12.11 7.05
C ASP A 167 -0.35 11.21 7.80
N VAL A 168 0.92 11.61 7.79
CA VAL A 168 2.02 10.86 8.44
C VAL A 168 1.75 10.61 9.93
N LYS A 169 1.22 11.61 10.66
CA LYS A 169 0.94 11.50 12.09
C LYS A 169 -0.10 10.41 12.38
N ASN A 170 -1.19 10.42 11.62
CA ASN A 170 -2.27 9.45 11.79
C ASN A 170 -1.86 8.06 11.31
N ILE A 171 -1.12 7.95 10.21
CA ILE A 171 -0.56 6.66 9.74
C ILE A 171 0.35 6.06 10.80
N LYS A 172 1.28 6.82 11.39
CA LYS A 172 2.14 6.37 12.49
C LYS A 172 1.34 5.88 13.69
N SER A 173 0.35 6.66 14.11
CA SER A 173 -0.52 6.27 15.22
C SER A 173 -1.21 4.93 14.97
N ASN A 174 -1.73 4.72 13.75
CA ASN A 174 -2.36 3.45 13.37
C ASN A 174 -1.36 2.29 13.27
N MET A 175 -0.12 2.54 12.81
CA MET A 175 0.95 1.54 12.84
C MET A 175 1.22 1.06 14.28
N VAL A 176 1.40 1.99 15.23
CA VAL A 176 1.64 1.66 16.64
C VAL A 176 0.45 0.94 17.26
N LYS A 177 -0.78 1.42 17.04
CA LYS A 177 -2.00 0.74 17.52
C LYS A 177 -2.08 -0.69 16.99
N THR A 178 -1.79 -0.91 15.71
CA THR A 178 -1.81 -2.25 15.11
C THR A 178 -0.71 -3.14 15.72
N ILE A 179 0.48 -2.60 16.02
CA ILE A 179 1.55 -3.33 16.68
C ILE A 179 1.13 -3.73 18.09
N ASN A 180 0.46 -2.87 18.82
CA ASN A 180 -0.01 -3.13 20.19
C ASN A 180 -1.31 -3.94 20.24
N ASN A 181 -1.92 -4.23 19.09
CA ASN A 181 -3.24 -4.87 18.98
C ASN A 181 -4.36 -4.06 19.67
N GLU A 182 -4.25 -2.73 19.60
CA GLU A 182 -5.24 -1.79 20.10
C GLU A 182 -6.22 -1.46 18.94
N ASN A 183 -7.53 -1.50 19.25
CA ASN A 183 -8.60 -1.15 18.31
C ASN A 183 -8.91 0.36 18.31
#